data_42e14773c7ab29d9884a48125cd00ba0
#
_entry.id   42e14773c7ab29d9884a48125cd00ba0
#
_cell.length_a   1.000
_cell.length_b   1.000
_cell.length_c   1.000
_cell.angle_alpha   90.00
_cell.angle_beta   90.00
_cell.angle_gamma   90.00
#
_symmetry.space_group_name_H-M   'P 1'
#
loop_
_entity.id
_entity.type
_entity.pdbx_description
1 polymer ?
#
loop_
_entity_poly.entity_id
_entity_poly.type
_entity_poly.pdbx_seq_one_letter_code
_entity_poly.pdbx_strand_id
1 'polypeptide(L)'
;MPSTIKKEYFTKEQEQTARFAKALGHPVRVAILELLSSQACCYHGDMAEELPIAKSTLSQHLKELKDAGLIQGDITPPTTKYCINRENFNLAQSLLNRVFE
;
A
#
# COMPACT_ATOMS: atom_id res chain seq x y z
N MET A 1 22.86 -2.13 -7.02
CA MET A 1 23.26 -2.43 -8.37
C MET A 1 22.88 -1.29 -9.30
N PRO A 2 23.85 -0.73 -9.95
CA PRO A 2 23.51 0.32 -10.90
C PRO A 2 22.65 -0.28 -11.99
N SER A 3 21.60 0.37 -12.30
CA SER A 3 20.70 -0.11 -13.33
C SER A 3 21.28 0.22 -14.70
N THR A 4 21.68 -0.80 -15.40
CA THR A 4 22.02 -0.68 -16.81
C THR A 4 20.79 -0.91 -17.68
N ILE A 5 19.67 -1.21 -17.03
CA ILE A 5 18.42 -1.50 -17.72
C ILE A 5 17.76 -0.19 -18.13
N LYS A 6 17.48 -0.06 -19.40
CA LYS A 6 16.80 1.12 -19.92
C LYS A 6 15.33 1.08 -19.52
N LYS A 7 14.76 2.26 -19.23
CA LYS A 7 13.36 2.37 -18.85
C LYS A 7 12.43 1.79 -19.91
N GLU A 8 12.79 1.97 -21.17
CA GLU A 8 11.98 1.50 -22.31
C GLU A 8 11.91 -0.02 -22.41
N TYR A 9 12.78 -0.73 -21.68
CA TYR A 9 12.77 -2.19 -21.69
C TYR A 9 11.53 -2.76 -21.05
N PHE A 10 10.99 -2.08 -20.03
CA PHE A 10 9.84 -2.57 -19.32
C PHE A 10 8.61 -1.72 -19.63
N THR A 11 7.45 -2.37 -19.66
CA THR A 11 6.20 -1.64 -19.86
C THR A 11 5.84 -0.87 -18.59
N LYS A 12 5.00 0.15 -18.76
CA LYS A 12 4.48 0.90 -17.60
C LYS A 12 3.71 -0.01 -16.67
N GLU A 13 3.00 -0.99 -17.22
CA GLU A 13 2.24 -1.95 -16.43
C GLU A 13 3.15 -2.83 -15.60
N GLN A 14 4.27 -3.27 -16.18
CA GLN A 14 5.27 -4.04 -15.43
C GLN A 14 5.84 -3.23 -14.28
N GLU A 15 6.16 -1.96 -14.54
CA GLU A 15 6.70 -1.08 -13.51
C GLU A 15 5.67 -0.84 -12.40
N GLN A 16 4.42 -0.61 -12.79
CA GLN A 16 3.35 -0.39 -11.82
C GLN A 16 3.06 -1.64 -10.98
N THR A 17 3.08 -2.80 -11.63
CA THR A 17 2.91 -4.08 -10.92
C THR A 17 4.00 -4.25 -9.87
N ALA A 18 5.24 -3.99 -10.25
CA ALA A 18 6.38 -4.10 -9.34
C ALA A 18 6.26 -3.11 -8.19
N ARG A 19 5.78 -1.90 -8.45
CA ARG A 19 5.60 -0.89 -7.41
C ARG A 19 4.57 -1.33 -6.38
N PHE A 20 3.44 -1.86 -6.83
CA PHE A 20 2.42 -2.40 -5.93
C PHE A 20 2.93 -3.60 -5.15
N ALA A 21 3.63 -4.51 -5.83
CA ALA A 21 4.18 -5.70 -5.17
C ALA A 21 5.18 -5.33 -4.07
N LYS A 22 5.99 -4.32 -4.32
CA LYS A 22 6.94 -3.82 -3.33
C LYS A 22 6.22 -3.31 -2.09
N ALA A 23 5.14 -2.56 -2.29
CA ALA A 23 4.35 -2.04 -1.18
C ALA A 23 3.69 -3.16 -0.38
N LEU A 24 3.35 -4.27 -1.03
CA LEU A 24 2.76 -5.44 -0.38
C LEU A 24 3.79 -6.33 0.31
N GLY A 25 5.06 -6.08 0.11
CA GLY A 25 6.13 -6.98 0.49
C GLY A 25 6.52 -6.96 1.96
N HIS A 26 5.55 -6.82 2.86
CA HIS A 26 5.79 -6.88 4.31
C HIS A 26 4.51 -7.33 5.02
N PRO A 27 4.60 -8.26 5.99
CA PRO A 27 3.40 -8.76 6.67
C PRO A 27 2.56 -7.66 7.32
N VAL A 28 3.19 -6.65 7.88
CA VAL A 28 2.48 -5.54 8.51
C VAL A 28 1.65 -4.80 7.47
N ARG A 29 2.21 -4.58 6.29
CA ARG A 29 1.49 -3.85 5.23
C ARG A 29 0.31 -4.66 4.70
N VAL A 30 0.47 -5.97 4.59
CA VAL A 30 -0.64 -6.85 4.23
C VAL A 30 -1.75 -6.75 5.28
N ALA A 31 -1.37 -6.82 6.55
CA ALA A 31 -2.34 -6.72 7.65
C ALA A 31 -3.08 -5.38 7.64
N ILE A 32 -2.37 -4.29 7.38
CA ILE A 32 -3.00 -2.97 7.28
C ILE A 32 -4.05 -2.96 6.17
N LEU A 33 -3.70 -3.48 5.01
CA LEU A 33 -4.63 -3.49 3.87
C LEU A 33 -5.84 -4.37 4.14
N GLU A 34 -5.65 -5.49 4.79
CA GLU A 34 -6.76 -6.36 5.19
C GLU A 34 -7.70 -5.64 6.16
N LEU A 35 -7.12 -4.95 7.15
CA LEU A 35 -7.92 -4.20 8.11
C LEU A 35 -8.71 -3.10 7.42
N LEU A 36 -8.06 -2.33 6.55
CA LEU A 36 -8.73 -1.22 5.86
C LEU A 36 -9.77 -1.73 4.86
N SER A 37 -9.49 -2.81 4.16
CA SER A 37 -10.42 -3.33 3.16
C SER A 37 -11.66 -3.95 3.79
N SER A 38 -11.59 -4.35 5.05
CA SER A 38 -12.74 -4.90 5.77
C SER A 38 -13.69 -3.81 6.25
N GLN A 39 -13.28 -2.55 6.18
CA GLN A 39 -14.10 -1.41 6.61
C GLN A 39 -14.98 -0.92 5.47
N ALA A 40 -16.23 -0.63 5.75
CA ALA A 40 -17.15 -0.06 4.77
C ALA A 40 -16.78 1.40 4.45
N CYS A 41 -16.11 2.06 5.37
CA CYS A 41 -15.68 3.44 5.23
C CYS A 41 -14.24 3.56 5.72
N CYS A 42 -13.72 4.78 5.71
CA CYS A 42 -12.34 5.01 6.11
C CYS A 42 -12.11 4.67 7.59
N TYR A 43 -10.90 4.24 7.87
CA TYR A 43 -10.49 3.92 9.24
C TYR A 43 -10.11 5.20 9.97
N HIS A 44 -10.67 5.36 11.16
CA HIS A 44 -10.34 6.44 12.07
C HIS A 44 -9.82 5.84 13.37
N GLY A 45 -8.87 6.50 13.97
CA GLY A 45 -8.35 6.07 15.25
C GLY A 45 -6.90 5.64 15.21
N ASP A 46 -6.47 4.94 16.25
CA ASP A 46 -5.09 4.53 16.42
C ASP A 46 -4.90 3.07 16.03
N MET A 47 -4.40 2.86 14.84
CA MET A 47 -4.18 1.53 14.32
C MET A 47 -3.12 0.76 15.13
N ALA A 48 -2.24 1.46 15.83
CA ALA A 48 -1.23 0.81 16.66
C ALA A 48 -1.85 0.08 17.86
N GLU A 49 -3.09 0.40 18.21
CA GLU A 49 -3.81 -0.33 19.26
C GLU A 49 -4.27 -1.70 18.77
N GLU A 50 -4.50 -1.84 17.48
CA GLU A 50 -4.99 -3.09 16.91
C GLU A 50 -3.88 -3.98 16.36
N LEU A 51 -2.73 -3.39 16.03
CA LEU A 51 -1.60 -4.13 15.50
C LEU A 51 -0.45 -4.10 16.51
N PRO A 52 0.22 -5.23 16.74
CA PRO A 52 1.30 -5.30 17.73
C PRO A 52 2.59 -4.69 17.20
N ILE A 53 2.59 -3.38 17.00
CA ILE A 53 3.68 -2.70 16.33
C ILE A 53 3.80 -1.27 16.88
N ALA A 54 5.03 -0.78 16.99
CA ALA A 54 5.30 0.57 17.46
C ALA A 54 4.76 1.60 16.47
N LYS A 55 4.28 2.73 17.00
CA LYS A 55 3.70 3.80 16.18
C LYS A 55 4.64 4.32 15.11
N SER A 56 5.92 4.46 15.43
CA SER A 56 6.89 4.96 14.46
C SER A 56 7.08 4.00 13.29
N THR A 57 7.10 2.70 13.57
CA THR A 57 7.22 1.68 12.54
C THR A 57 5.94 1.61 11.71
N LEU A 58 4.80 1.68 12.39
CA LEU A 58 3.50 1.70 11.70
C LEU A 58 3.41 2.87 10.74
N SER A 59 3.86 4.06 11.17
CA SER A 59 3.82 5.25 10.31
C SER A 59 4.66 5.07 9.05
N GLN A 60 5.79 4.41 9.14
CA GLN A 60 6.65 4.13 7.98
C GLN A 60 5.93 3.20 6.98
N HIS A 61 5.23 2.19 7.48
CA HIS A 61 4.49 1.28 6.62
C HIS A 61 3.30 1.96 5.95
N LEU A 62 2.60 2.81 6.71
CA LEU A 62 1.48 3.58 6.15
C LEU A 62 1.97 4.53 5.06
N LYS A 63 3.12 5.16 5.28
CA LYS A 63 3.72 6.04 4.28
C LYS A 63 4.06 5.29 2.99
N GLU A 64 4.62 4.11 3.11
CA GLU A 64 4.96 3.30 1.94
C GLU A 64 3.71 2.93 1.14
N LEU A 65 2.65 2.52 1.83
CA LEU A 65 1.38 2.20 1.17
C LEU A 65 0.76 3.42 0.50
N LYS A 66 0.84 4.57 1.16
CA LYS A 66 0.32 5.82 0.60
C LYS A 66 1.14 6.26 -0.61
N ASP A 67 2.46 6.18 -0.53
CA ASP A 67 3.34 6.55 -1.63
C ASP A 67 3.11 5.65 -2.85
N ALA A 68 2.76 4.39 -2.63
CA ALA A 68 2.42 3.48 -3.71
C ALA A 68 1.02 3.72 -4.27
N GLY A 69 0.21 4.52 -3.59
CA GLY A 69 -1.14 4.83 -4.03
C GLY A 69 -2.21 3.85 -3.61
N LEU A 70 -1.88 2.87 -2.76
CA LEU A 70 -2.86 1.87 -2.33
C LEU A 70 -3.80 2.37 -1.26
N ILE A 71 -3.35 3.33 -0.46
CA ILE A 71 -4.19 3.99 0.53
C ILE A 71 -4.11 5.50 0.34
N GLN A 72 -5.08 6.19 0.92
CA GLN A 72 -5.12 7.64 0.90
C GLN A 72 -5.60 8.11 2.27
N GLY A 73 -5.44 9.38 2.53
CA GLY A 73 -5.86 9.98 3.79
C GLY A 73 -4.76 10.77 4.43
N ASP A 74 -5.02 11.16 5.67
CA ASP A 74 -4.11 11.99 6.44
C ASP A 74 -3.45 11.13 7.52
N ILE A 75 -2.13 10.99 7.43
CA ILE A 75 -1.36 10.20 8.39
C ILE A 75 -0.66 11.07 9.43
N THR A 76 -0.94 12.36 9.43
CA THR A 76 -0.32 13.32 10.36
C THR A 76 -1.25 13.54 11.55
N PRO A 77 -0.81 13.22 12.78
CA PRO A 77 -1.62 13.51 13.97
C PRO A 77 -1.92 15.00 14.08
N PRO A 78 -3.01 15.39 14.75
CA PRO A 78 -3.98 14.52 15.43
C PRO A 78 -5.08 13.97 14.56
N THR A 79 -5.16 14.39 13.30
CA THR A 79 -6.22 13.98 12.39
C THR A 79 -5.75 12.80 11.55
N THR A 80 -5.97 11.59 12.04
CA THR A 80 -5.60 10.39 11.27
C THR A 80 -6.84 9.79 10.65
N LYS A 81 -6.75 9.55 9.35
CA LYS A 81 -7.84 8.97 8.59
C LYS A 81 -7.23 8.19 7.42
N TYR A 82 -7.50 6.91 7.35
CA TYR A 82 -6.94 6.04 6.31
C TYR A 82 -8.05 5.38 5.53
N CYS A 83 -7.94 5.44 4.22
CA CYS A 83 -8.91 4.82 3.32
C CYS A 83 -8.18 4.03 2.26
N ILE A 84 -8.76 2.92 1.84
CA ILE A 84 -8.28 2.24 0.64
C ILE A 84 -8.52 3.18 -0.55
N ASN A 85 -7.51 3.33 -1.40
CA ASN A 85 -7.71 3.96 -2.70
C ASN A 85 -8.31 2.89 -3.59
N ARG A 86 -9.62 2.88 -3.71
CA ARG A 86 -10.33 1.78 -4.34
C ARG A 86 -9.95 1.59 -5.80
N GLU A 87 -9.74 2.66 -6.51
CA GLU A 87 -9.33 2.60 -7.91
C GLU A 87 -7.98 1.92 -8.07
N ASN A 88 -6.99 2.36 -7.29
CA ASN A 88 -5.65 1.78 -7.36
C ASN A 88 -5.60 0.38 -6.76
N PHE A 89 -6.41 0.12 -5.74
CA PHE A 89 -6.49 -1.20 -5.14
C PHE A 89 -6.99 -2.22 -6.16
N ASN A 90 -8.03 -1.86 -6.91
CA ASN A 90 -8.57 -2.71 -7.97
C ASN A 90 -7.57 -2.87 -9.12
N LEU A 91 -6.86 -1.81 -9.45
CA LEU A 91 -5.82 -1.87 -10.48
C LEU A 91 -4.70 -2.83 -10.06
N ALA A 92 -4.26 -2.74 -8.81
CA ALA A 92 -3.23 -3.62 -8.27
C ALA A 92 -3.67 -5.08 -8.36
N GLN A 93 -4.91 -5.36 -7.99
CA GLN A 93 -5.46 -6.72 -8.08
C GLN A 93 -5.42 -7.22 -9.52
N SER A 94 -5.84 -6.40 -10.45
CA SER A 94 -5.88 -6.75 -11.87
C SER A 94 -4.48 -7.05 -12.41
N LEU A 95 -3.53 -6.16 -12.11
CA LEU A 95 -2.15 -6.31 -12.58
C LEU A 95 -1.47 -7.54 -11.98
N LEU A 96 -1.67 -7.78 -10.69
CA LEU A 96 -1.08 -8.93 -10.03
C LEU A 96 -1.69 -10.23 -10.52
N ASN A 97 -2.99 -10.24 -10.78
CA ASN A 97 -3.66 -11.42 -11.35
C ASN A 97 -3.05 -11.81 -12.69
N ARG A 98 -2.69 -10.84 -13.51
CA ARG A 98 -2.08 -11.10 -14.82
C ARG A 98 -0.75 -11.84 -14.68
N VAL A 99 0.00 -11.57 -13.62
CA VAL A 99 1.27 -12.25 -13.37
C VAL A 99 1.05 -13.74 -13.10
N PHE A 100 -0.06 -14.07 -12.45
CA PHE A 100 -0.34 -15.43 -12.00
C PHE A 100 -1.29 -16.20 -12.92
N GLU A 101 -1.65 -15.64 -14.03
CA GLU A 101 -2.48 -16.32 -15.03
C GLU A 101 -1.73 -17.36 -15.81
#